data_83ed08ebbd3dc873cd3d58d7cc7b6b3e
#
_entry.id   83ed08ebbd3dc873cd3d58d7cc7b6b3e
#
_cell.length_a   1.000
_cell.length_b   1.000
_cell.length_c   1.000
_cell.angle_alpha   90.00
_cell.angle_beta   90.00
_cell.angle_gamma   90.00
#
_symmetry.space_group_name_H-M   'P 1'
#
loop_
_entity.id
_entity.type
_entity.pdbx_description
1 polymer ?
#
loop_
_entity_poly.entity_id
_entity_poly.type
_entity_poly.pdbx_seq_one_letter_code
_entity_poly.pdbx_strand_id
1 'polypeptide(L)'
;MNEFLKIVRERRSANKFIENITIPREDFDDIFRELSLAPSAFNLQHTRYYVVEDKKLLEEVYYASFKQYKIKTASAAIIVTGDKNAYLSADKIYEE
;
A
#
# COMPACT_ATOMS: atom_id res chain seq x y z
N MET A 1 21.76 -5.77 11.88
CA MET A 1 21.36 -6.99 11.17
C MET A 1 20.48 -7.93 11.98
N ASN A 2 20.80 -8.13 13.28
CA ASN A 2 20.00 -9.02 14.10
C ASN A 2 18.53 -8.56 14.24
N GLU A 3 18.32 -7.25 14.40
CA GLU A 3 16.95 -6.70 14.48
C GLU A 3 16.17 -6.90 13.18
N PHE A 4 16.82 -6.69 12.05
CA PHE A 4 16.20 -6.90 10.74
C PHE A 4 15.79 -8.37 10.56
N LEU A 5 16.69 -9.29 10.87
CA LEU A 5 16.40 -10.71 10.75
C LEU A 5 15.29 -11.14 11.70
N LYS A 6 15.25 -10.57 12.90
CA LYS A 6 14.20 -10.84 13.86
C LYS A 6 12.83 -10.42 13.31
N ILE A 7 12.74 -9.22 12.74
CA ILE A 7 11.50 -8.72 12.14
C ILE A 7 11.05 -9.65 11.01
N VAL A 8 11.95 -10.04 10.14
CA VAL A 8 11.64 -10.94 9.03
C VAL A 8 11.10 -12.27 9.52
N ARG A 9 11.72 -12.85 10.56
CA ARG A 9 11.33 -14.16 11.10
C ARG A 9 10.03 -14.11 11.88
N GLU A 10 9.78 -13.02 12.61
CA GLU A 10 8.62 -12.90 13.48
C GLU A 10 7.40 -12.33 12.78
N ARG A 11 7.59 -11.71 11.61
CA ARG A 11 6.48 -11.11 10.88
C ARG A 11 5.43 -12.18 10.53
N ARG A 12 4.18 -11.82 10.71
CA ARG A 12 3.05 -12.66 10.30
C ARG A 12 2.04 -11.78 9.59
N SER A 13 1.31 -12.37 8.65
CA SER A 13 0.15 -11.72 8.06
C SER A 13 -1.02 -11.88 9.01
N ALA A 14 -1.65 -10.76 9.36
CA ALA A 14 -2.80 -10.79 10.24
C ALA A 14 -4.03 -11.29 9.48
N ASN A 15 -4.86 -12.12 10.14
CA ASN A 15 -6.13 -12.57 9.58
C ASN A 15 -7.29 -11.66 9.94
N LYS A 16 -7.16 -10.92 11.03
CA LYS A 16 -8.12 -9.88 11.40
C LYS A 16 -7.42 -8.81 12.21
N PHE A 17 -8.02 -7.64 12.27
CA PHE A 17 -7.46 -6.48 12.96
C PHE A 17 -8.41 -6.06 14.08
N ILE A 18 -7.90 -5.21 14.98
CA ILE A 18 -8.74 -4.60 16.02
C ILE A 18 -9.63 -3.58 15.33
N GLU A 19 -10.94 -3.72 15.50
CA GLU A 19 -11.93 -2.84 14.87
C GLU A 19 -11.97 -1.45 15.52
N ASN A 20 -12.48 -0.48 14.76
CA ASN A 20 -12.73 0.89 15.23
C ASN A 20 -11.48 1.63 15.71
N ILE A 21 -10.33 1.30 15.14
CA ILE A 21 -9.07 2.02 15.35
C ILE A 21 -8.86 2.95 14.15
N THR A 22 -8.58 4.22 14.44
CA THR A 22 -8.23 5.20 13.40
C THR A 22 -6.72 5.35 13.35
N ILE A 23 -6.16 5.23 12.15
CA ILE A 23 -4.72 5.42 11.95
C ILE A 23 -4.45 6.90 11.80
N PRO A 24 -3.53 7.50 12.59
CA PRO A 24 -3.19 8.92 12.45
C PRO A 24 -2.66 9.23 11.04
N ARG A 25 -2.99 10.43 10.55
CA ARG A 25 -2.54 10.88 9.24
C ARG A 25 -1.03 10.85 9.09
N GLU A 26 -0.33 11.22 10.14
CA GLU A 26 1.14 11.23 10.15
C GLU A 26 1.75 9.85 9.93
N ASP A 27 1.07 8.79 10.36
CA ASP A 27 1.54 7.43 10.11
C ASP A 27 1.46 7.09 8.62
N PHE A 28 0.39 7.53 7.94
CA PHE A 28 0.30 7.39 6.49
C PHE A 28 1.38 8.19 5.77
N ASP A 29 1.65 9.39 6.25
CA ASP A 29 2.69 10.23 5.66
C ASP A 29 4.06 9.56 5.76
N ASP A 30 4.36 8.93 6.90
CA ASP A 30 5.60 8.20 7.09
C ASP A 30 5.68 6.98 6.17
N ILE A 31 4.59 6.22 6.06
CA ILE A 31 4.53 5.05 5.19
C ILE A 31 4.80 5.46 3.73
N PHE A 32 4.13 6.51 3.26
CA PHE A 32 4.29 6.92 1.86
C PHE A 32 5.65 7.55 1.58
N ARG A 33 6.25 8.21 2.58
CA ARG A 33 7.62 8.69 2.46
C ARG A 33 8.59 7.53 2.23
N GLU A 34 8.44 6.45 3.00
CA GLU A 34 9.28 5.28 2.84
C GLU A 34 9.00 4.54 1.52
N LEU A 35 7.73 4.48 1.11
CA LEU A 35 7.35 3.86 -0.16
C LEU A 35 7.96 4.57 -1.36
N SER A 36 8.18 5.88 -1.27
CA SER A 36 8.79 6.63 -2.37
C SER A 36 10.23 6.19 -2.65
N LEU A 37 10.86 5.50 -1.69
CA LEU A 37 12.21 4.97 -1.85
C LEU A 37 12.23 3.59 -2.50
N ALA A 38 11.06 2.97 -2.70
CA ALA A 38 11.00 1.65 -3.31
C ALA A 38 11.41 1.71 -4.79
N PRO A 39 12.23 0.77 -5.25
CA PRO A 39 12.65 0.78 -6.64
C PRO A 39 11.49 0.48 -7.59
N SER A 40 11.53 1.07 -8.78
CA SER A 40 10.59 0.78 -9.85
C SER A 40 11.34 0.61 -11.15
N ALA A 41 10.75 -0.11 -12.11
CA ALA A 41 11.37 -0.32 -13.40
C ALA A 41 11.66 1.03 -14.09
N PHE A 42 12.90 1.25 -14.46
CA PHE A 42 13.36 2.48 -15.12
C PHE A 42 13.02 3.76 -14.34
N ASN A 43 12.78 3.64 -13.03
CA ASN A 43 12.43 4.79 -12.18
C ASN A 43 11.23 5.57 -12.73
N LEU A 44 10.26 4.88 -13.30
CA LEU A 44 9.11 5.53 -13.93
C LEU A 44 8.05 5.99 -12.94
N GLN A 45 8.15 5.57 -11.67
CA GLN A 45 7.19 5.92 -10.63
C GLN A 45 5.75 5.62 -11.06
N HIS A 46 5.56 4.46 -11.69
CA HIS A 46 4.27 4.08 -12.26
C HIS A 46 3.27 3.56 -11.23
N THR A 47 3.68 3.44 -9.98
CA THR A 47 2.81 2.93 -8.92
C THR A 47 2.00 4.07 -8.30
N ARG A 48 0.72 3.83 -8.10
CA ARG A 48 -0.19 4.76 -7.43
C ARG A 48 -0.81 4.07 -6.23
N TYR A 49 -1.07 4.85 -5.19
CA TYR A 49 -1.61 4.34 -3.94
C TYR A 49 -2.89 5.08 -3.60
N TYR A 50 -3.93 4.34 -3.21
CA TYR A 50 -5.20 4.92 -2.79
C TYR A 50 -5.50 4.40 -1.40
N VAL A 51 -5.68 5.30 -0.44
CA VAL A 51 -6.00 4.95 0.93
C VAL A 51 -7.52 5.01 1.11
N VAL A 52 -8.10 3.89 1.52
CA VAL A 52 -9.54 3.79 1.76
C VAL A 52 -9.75 3.60 3.24
N GLU A 53 -10.36 4.61 3.89
CA GLU A 53 -10.67 4.57 5.32
C GLU A 53 -12.18 4.60 5.59
N ASP A 54 -12.96 5.08 4.65
CA ASP A 54 -14.42 5.14 4.78
C ASP A 54 -15.00 3.74 4.88
N LYS A 55 -15.87 3.52 5.87
CA LYS A 55 -16.42 2.19 6.13
C LYS A 55 -17.22 1.63 4.97
N LYS A 56 -17.96 2.47 4.26
CA LYS A 56 -18.72 2.03 3.09
C LYS A 56 -17.82 1.60 1.95
N LEU A 57 -16.76 2.36 1.71
CA LEU A 57 -15.78 2.01 0.68
C LEU A 57 -14.99 0.77 1.06
N LEU A 58 -14.66 0.61 2.34
CA LEU A 58 -14.00 -0.61 2.81
C LEU A 58 -14.87 -1.83 2.60
N GLU A 59 -16.17 -1.70 2.76
CA GLU A 59 -17.10 -2.79 2.48
C GLU A 59 -17.09 -3.15 1.00
N GLU A 60 -17.05 -2.16 0.11
CA GLU A 60 -16.93 -2.42 -1.32
C GLU A 60 -15.62 -3.11 -1.66
N VAL A 61 -14.51 -2.70 -1.04
CA VAL A 61 -13.22 -3.36 -1.21
C VAL A 61 -13.27 -4.79 -0.72
N TYR A 62 -13.97 -5.04 0.39
CA TYR A 62 -14.16 -6.38 0.92
C TYR A 62 -14.84 -7.29 -0.10
N TYR A 63 -15.93 -6.83 -0.72
CA TYR A 63 -16.62 -7.63 -1.73
C TYR A 63 -15.78 -7.82 -2.99
N ALA A 64 -15.06 -6.80 -3.41
CA ALA A 64 -14.19 -6.88 -4.58
C ALA A 64 -12.98 -7.79 -4.37
N SER A 65 -12.60 -8.04 -3.11
CA SER A 65 -11.42 -8.82 -2.74
C SER A 65 -11.78 -10.25 -2.31
N PHE A 66 -12.84 -10.81 -2.86
CA PHE A 66 -13.28 -12.16 -2.55
C PHE A 66 -13.67 -12.36 -1.09
N LYS A 67 -14.22 -11.32 -0.47
CA LYS A 67 -14.72 -11.34 0.91
C LYS A 67 -13.67 -11.78 1.94
N GLN A 68 -12.46 -11.27 1.82
CA GLN A 68 -11.42 -11.52 2.82
C GLN A 68 -11.77 -10.80 4.11
N TYR A 69 -11.99 -11.56 5.18
CA TYR A 69 -12.47 -11.03 6.46
C TYR A 69 -11.59 -9.94 7.04
N LYS A 70 -10.28 -10.04 6.85
CA LYS A 70 -9.34 -9.05 7.37
C LYS A 70 -9.63 -7.63 6.88
N ILE A 71 -10.23 -7.48 5.69
CA ILE A 71 -10.57 -6.18 5.15
C ILE A 71 -11.72 -5.55 5.93
N LYS A 72 -12.66 -6.35 6.43
CA LYS A 72 -13.75 -5.85 7.26
C LYS A 72 -13.30 -5.25 8.58
N THR A 73 -12.22 -5.78 9.14
CA THR A 73 -11.71 -5.33 10.45
C THR A 73 -10.60 -4.29 10.35
N ALA A 74 -10.08 -4.05 9.15
CA ALA A 74 -8.99 -3.12 8.94
C ALA A 74 -9.42 -1.68 9.17
N SER A 75 -8.51 -0.86 9.66
CA SER A 75 -8.71 0.59 9.78
C SER A 75 -8.65 1.28 8.42
N ALA A 76 -7.91 0.72 7.49
CA ALA A 76 -7.75 1.25 6.15
C ALA A 76 -7.32 0.14 5.20
N ALA A 77 -7.57 0.35 3.92
CA ALA A 77 -7.03 -0.47 2.85
C ALA A 77 -6.22 0.43 1.93
N ILE A 78 -5.05 -0.04 1.52
CA ILE A 78 -4.24 0.67 0.55
C ILE A 78 -4.30 -0.09 -0.75
N ILE A 79 -4.90 0.55 -1.77
CA ILE A 79 -5.00 -0.04 -3.10
C ILE A 79 -3.79 0.40 -3.90
N VAL A 80 -3.05 -0.58 -4.40
CA VAL A 80 -1.84 -0.33 -5.18
C VAL A 80 -2.17 -0.56 -6.65
N THR A 81 -1.94 0.45 -7.48
CA THR A 81 -2.23 0.37 -8.92
C THR A 81 -0.99 0.71 -9.73
N GLY A 82 -0.94 0.18 -10.94
CA GLY A 82 0.10 0.53 -11.90
C GLY A 82 -0.44 1.50 -12.94
N ASP A 83 0.34 2.51 -13.27
CA ASP A 83 -0.01 3.45 -14.34
C ASP A 83 0.54 2.90 -15.66
N LYS A 84 -0.36 2.42 -16.51
CA LYS A 84 0.03 1.84 -17.80
C LYS A 84 0.71 2.84 -18.72
N ASN A 85 0.50 4.12 -18.50
CA ASN A 85 1.05 5.17 -19.34
C ASN A 85 2.40 5.72 -18.83
N ALA A 86 2.88 5.23 -17.69
CA ALA A 86 4.16 5.70 -17.15
C ALA A 86 5.31 5.46 -18.10
N TYR A 87 5.25 4.41 -18.91
CA TYR A 87 6.31 4.10 -19.90
C TYR A 87 6.47 5.20 -20.92
N LEU A 88 5.47 6.02 -21.16
CA LEU A 88 5.55 7.15 -22.06
C LEU A 88 6.54 8.21 -21.59
N SER A 89 6.88 8.19 -20.31
CA SER A 89 7.91 9.09 -19.75
C SER A 89 9.32 8.56 -19.94
N ALA A 90 9.49 7.31 -20.35
CA ALA A 90 10.81 6.71 -20.52
C ALA A 90 11.65 7.44 -21.55
N ASP A 91 11.06 7.85 -22.66
CA ASP A 91 11.76 8.59 -23.70
C ASP A 91 12.33 9.90 -23.17
N LYS A 92 11.56 10.59 -22.34
CA LYS A 92 12.01 11.85 -21.72
C LYS A 92 13.13 11.63 -20.71
N ILE A 93 13.14 10.47 -20.05
CA ILE A 93 14.17 10.14 -19.06
C ILE A 93 15.48 9.77 -19.73
N TYR A 94 15.43 9.08 -20.86
CA TYR A 94 16.60 8.50 -21.51
C TYR A 94 17.01 9.17 -22.82
N GLU A 95 16.36 10.26 -23.22
CA GLU A 95 16.70 10.99 -24.42
C GLU A 95 18.04 11.74 -24.33
N GLU A 96 18.53 11.94 -23.14
CA GLU A 96 19.79 12.63 -22.94
C GLU A 96 21.00 11.72 -23.26
#